data_da68d127ca3c205a2ef27435dc97ff5d
#
_entry.id   da68d127ca3c205a2ef27435dc97ff5d
#
_cell.length_a   1.000
_cell.length_b   1.000
_cell.length_c   1.000
_cell.angle_alpha   90.00
_cell.angle_beta   90.00
_cell.angle_gamma   90.00
#
_symmetry.space_group_name_H-M   'P 1'
#
loop_
_entity.id
_entity.type
_entity.pdbx_description
1 polymer ?
#
loop_
_entity_poly.entity_id
_entity_poly.type
_entity_poly.pdbx_seq_one_letter_code
_entity_poly.pdbx_strand_id
1 'polypeptide(L)'
;ALRAAFPATVPVLTGYLCLGIAYGVLMRTAGYGLGWAVFLSIVCYAGSMEFVTVTLLTSAFDPVQALVMSILVNARHCFYGLSILEKYRGTGWARPFLIFGLTDETFSLVSTLEPPAGVERRDFYFWITLLDYLYWLSGSAIGNLLGSVLPFDSAGMDFALTALFVVLFLEQLRQKQQKNQKNRIDDTENTPVQGAAAGVYPISTGEAELVPDGYHA
;
A
#
# COMPACT_ATOMS: atom_id res chain seq x y z
N ALA A 1 -1.05 3.09 21.70
CA ALA A 1 -0.63 2.55 20.42
C ALA A 1 -1.82 2.23 19.51
N LEU A 2 -2.76 1.35 19.90
CA LEU A 2 -3.92 0.97 19.08
C LEU A 2 -4.72 2.18 18.56
N ARG A 3 -5.07 3.13 19.42
CA ARG A 3 -5.81 4.34 19.02
C ARG A 3 -5.06 5.21 18.01
N ALA A 4 -3.75 5.13 17.98
CA ALA A 4 -2.93 5.86 17.02
C ALA A 4 -2.77 5.09 15.70
N ALA A 5 -2.71 3.75 15.75
CA ALA A 5 -2.58 2.90 14.57
C ALA A 5 -3.89 2.78 13.77
N PHE A 6 -5.04 2.67 14.45
CA PHE A 6 -6.34 2.39 13.82
C PHE A 6 -6.71 3.39 12.69
N PRO A 7 -6.64 4.72 12.87
CA PRO A 7 -6.99 5.65 11.79
C PRO A 7 -6.11 5.50 10.55
N ALA A 8 -4.86 5.11 10.74
CA ALA A 8 -3.92 4.92 9.65
C ALA A 8 -4.21 3.66 8.82
N THR A 9 -4.81 2.63 9.42
CA THR A 9 -5.14 1.36 8.76
C THR A 9 -6.52 1.35 8.10
N VAL A 10 -7.38 2.36 8.32
CA VAL A 10 -8.74 2.43 7.74
C VAL A 10 -8.75 2.33 6.20
N PRO A 11 -7.85 2.97 5.44
CA PRO A 11 -7.79 2.79 3.99
C PRO A 11 -7.47 1.34 3.60
N VAL A 12 -6.59 0.66 4.34
CA VAL A 12 -6.22 -0.74 4.11
C VAL A 12 -7.38 -1.67 4.46
N LEU A 13 -8.13 -1.38 5.53
CA LEU A 13 -9.34 -2.13 5.91
C LEU A 13 -10.30 -2.32 4.73
N THR A 14 -10.61 -1.24 4.00
CA THR A 14 -11.54 -1.32 2.86
C THR A 14 -11.00 -2.22 1.75
N GLY A 15 -9.74 -2.06 1.38
CA GLY A 15 -9.07 -2.88 0.36
C GLY A 15 -9.02 -4.37 0.77
N TYR A 16 -8.57 -4.63 2.00
CA TYR A 16 -8.41 -6.00 2.50
C TYR A 16 -9.72 -6.74 2.71
N LEU A 17 -10.77 -6.07 3.16
CA LEU A 17 -12.09 -6.69 3.22
C LEU A 17 -12.59 -7.05 1.82
N CYS A 18 -12.48 -6.13 0.87
CA CYS A 18 -12.95 -6.38 -0.50
C CYS A 18 -12.20 -7.55 -1.15
N LEU A 19 -10.86 -7.52 -1.13
CA LEU A 19 -10.01 -8.55 -1.73
C LEU A 19 -10.09 -9.87 -0.96
N GLY A 20 -10.13 -9.83 0.37
CA GLY A 20 -10.30 -11.01 1.21
C GLY A 20 -11.63 -11.71 0.97
N ILE A 21 -12.74 -10.94 0.83
CA ILE A 21 -14.05 -11.50 0.46
C ILE A 21 -13.95 -12.18 -0.90
N ALA A 22 -13.33 -11.55 -1.90
CA ALA A 22 -13.16 -12.14 -3.23
C ALA A 22 -12.36 -13.46 -3.18
N TYR A 23 -11.25 -13.48 -2.41
CA TYR A 23 -10.47 -14.69 -2.18
C TYR A 23 -11.29 -15.78 -1.48
N GLY A 24 -12.01 -15.43 -0.41
CA GLY A 24 -12.84 -16.39 0.33
C GLY A 24 -13.94 -17.04 -0.55
N VAL A 25 -14.63 -16.23 -1.37
CA VAL A 25 -15.60 -16.73 -2.37
C VAL A 25 -14.92 -17.67 -3.36
N LEU A 26 -13.75 -17.28 -3.88
CA LEU A 26 -12.97 -18.09 -4.83
C LEU A 26 -12.57 -19.44 -4.23
N MET A 27 -12.09 -19.48 -2.98
CA MET A 27 -11.78 -20.72 -2.27
C MET A 27 -13.00 -21.61 -2.14
N ARG A 28 -14.17 -21.03 -1.86
CA ARG A 28 -15.42 -21.79 -1.73
C ARG A 28 -15.87 -22.38 -3.06
N THR A 29 -15.81 -21.60 -4.13
CA THR A 29 -16.18 -22.09 -5.49
C THR A 29 -15.21 -23.16 -5.99
N ALA A 30 -13.95 -23.10 -5.57
CA ALA A 30 -12.94 -24.13 -5.81
C ALA A 30 -13.15 -25.41 -4.97
N GLY A 31 -14.19 -25.48 -4.12
CA GLY A 31 -14.52 -26.63 -3.30
C GLY A 31 -13.86 -26.65 -1.91
N TYR A 32 -13.12 -25.60 -1.54
CA TYR A 32 -12.43 -25.50 -0.26
C TYR A 32 -13.29 -24.77 0.78
N GLY A 33 -13.55 -25.44 1.91
CA GLY A 33 -14.35 -24.88 3.01
C GLY A 33 -13.62 -23.80 3.81
N LEU A 34 -14.36 -23.18 4.74
CA LEU A 34 -13.89 -22.09 5.60
C LEU A 34 -12.55 -22.39 6.28
N GLY A 35 -12.38 -23.61 6.80
CA GLY A 35 -11.13 -24.01 7.50
C GLY A 35 -9.90 -23.88 6.60
N TRP A 36 -10.00 -24.27 5.34
CA TRP A 36 -8.91 -24.17 4.37
C TRP A 36 -8.62 -22.72 3.96
N ALA A 37 -9.66 -21.92 3.72
CA ALA A 37 -9.49 -20.52 3.36
C ALA A 37 -8.79 -19.74 4.48
N VAL A 38 -9.26 -19.88 5.71
CA VAL A 38 -8.67 -19.21 6.88
C VAL A 38 -7.28 -19.75 7.19
N PHE A 39 -7.06 -21.06 7.11
CA PHE A 39 -5.74 -21.67 7.35
C PHE A 39 -4.69 -21.11 6.37
N LEU A 40 -4.98 -21.04 5.08
CA LEU A 40 -4.06 -20.46 4.11
C LEU A 40 -3.80 -18.97 4.39
N SER A 41 -4.83 -18.20 4.71
CA SER A 41 -4.65 -16.79 5.09
C SER A 41 -3.81 -16.61 6.35
N ILE A 42 -3.86 -17.54 7.31
CA ILE A 42 -3.03 -17.52 8.51
C ILE A 42 -1.57 -17.83 8.17
N VAL A 43 -1.31 -18.85 7.35
CA VAL A 43 0.03 -19.38 7.11
C VAL A 43 0.75 -18.64 5.98
N CYS A 44 0.06 -18.35 4.89
CA CYS A 44 0.63 -17.66 3.73
C CYS A 44 0.70 -16.16 3.93
N TYR A 45 -0.41 -15.56 4.33
CA TYR A 45 -0.60 -14.11 4.49
C TYR A 45 0.05 -13.29 3.36
N ALA A 46 -0.20 -13.69 2.14
CA ALA A 46 0.32 -13.04 0.93
C ALA A 46 -0.79 -13.04 -0.12
N GLY A 47 -1.66 -12.03 -0.09
CA GLY A 47 -2.89 -11.97 -0.89
C GLY A 47 -2.73 -12.45 -2.34
N SER A 48 -1.78 -11.89 -3.08
CA SER A 48 -1.50 -12.32 -4.46
C SER A 48 -1.13 -13.81 -4.56
N MET A 49 -0.35 -14.33 -3.61
CA MET A 49 0.04 -15.74 -3.58
C MET A 49 -1.14 -16.63 -3.20
N GLU A 50 -2.04 -16.18 -2.34
CA GLU A 50 -3.24 -16.92 -1.97
C GLU A 50 -4.16 -17.13 -3.18
N PHE A 51 -4.33 -16.12 -4.05
CA PHE A 51 -5.06 -16.28 -5.32
C PHE A 51 -4.36 -17.27 -6.27
N VAL A 52 -3.05 -17.18 -6.42
CA VAL A 52 -2.26 -18.14 -7.21
C VAL A 52 -2.40 -19.55 -6.63
N THR A 53 -2.42 -19.68 -5.30
CA THR A 53 -2.58 -20.97 -4.62
C THR A 53 -3.91 -21.63 -4.97
N VAL A 54 -5.02 -20.88 -5.09
CA VAL A 54 -6.30 -21.47 -5.53
C VAL A 54 -6.15 -22.08 -6.92
N THR A 55 -5.49 -21.38 -7.85
CA THR A 55 -5.24 -21.91 -9.19
C THR A 55 -4.38 -23.18 -9.15
N LEU A 56 -3.33 -23.20 -8.31
CA LEU A 56 -2.48 -24.38 -8.13
C LEU A 56 -3.23 -25.58 -7.51
N LEU A 57 -4.15 -25.31 -6.60
CA LEU A 57 -4.97 -26.35 -5.95
C LEU A 57 -6.04 -26.93 -6.87
N THR A 58 -6.49 -26.18 -7.86
CA THR A 58 -7.52 -26.63 -8.83
C THR A 58 -6.93 -27.23 -10.11
N SER A 59 -5.64 -27.03 -10.36
CA SER A 59 -4.92 -27.64 -11.49
C SER A 59 -4.24 -28.96 -11.08
N ALA A 60 -3.69 -29.69 -12.06
CA ALA A 60 -2.81 -30.82 -11.77
C ALA A 60 -1.59 -30.32 -10.97
N PHE A 61 -1.32 -30.94 -9.83
CA PHE A 61 -0.25 -30.50 -8.94
C PHE A 61 1.13 -30.65 -9.59
N ASP A 62 1.79 -29.54 -9.84
CA ASP A 62 3.19 -29.45 -10.28
C ASP A 62 4.02 -28.71 -9.23
N PRO A 63 4.89 -29.41 -8.47
CA PRO A 63 5.69 -28.79 -7.42
C PRO A 63 6.71 -27.78 -7.96
N VAL A 64 7.21 -27.97 -9.19
CA VAL A 64 8.16 -27.05 -9.81
C VAL A 64 7.46 -25.74 -10.18
N GLN A 65 6.29 -25.83 -10.79
CA GLN A 65 5.46 -24.65 -11.10
C GLN A 65 5.08 -23.91 -9.82
N ALA A 66 4.64 -24.61 -8.78
CA ALA A 66 4.29 -24.01 -7.50
C ALA A 66 5.48 -23.27 -6.87
N LEU A 67 6.68 -23.87 -6.89
CA LEU A 67 7.91 -23.23 -6.37
C LEU A 67 8.27 -21.98 -7.17
N VAL A 68 8.30 -22.07 -8.49
CA VAL A 68 8.64 -20.94 -9.37
C VAL A 68 7.65 -19.79 -9.18
N MET A 69 6.35 -20.07 -9.18
CA MET A 69 5.33 -19.05 -8.95
C MET A 69 5.45 -18.42 -7.56
N SER A 70 5.70 -19.22 -6.53
CA SER A 70 5.91 -18.69 -5.16
C SER A 70 7.11 -17.74 -5.09
N ILE A 71 8.22 -18.08 -5.72
CA ILE A 71 9.41 -17.22 -5.75
C ILE A 71 9.13 -15.93 -6.53
N LEU A 72 8.55 -16.03 -7.72
CA LEU A 72 8.29 -14.86 -8.58
C LEU A 72 7.30 -13.88 -7.95
N VAL A 73 6.20 -14.38 -7.40
CA VAL A 73 5.16 -13.53 -6.78
C VAL A 73 5.67 -12.89 -5.49
N ASN A 74 6.43 -13.63 -4.69
CA ASN A 74 6.91 -13.16 -3.38
C ASN A 74 8.28 -12.47 -3.42
N ALA A 75 8.98 -12.43 -4.55
CA ALA A 75 10.31 -11.80 -4.67
C ALA A 75 10.32 -10.34 -4.15
N ARG A 76 9.23 -9.60 -4.33
CA ARG A 76 9.06 -8.23 -3.83
C ARG A 76 9.21 -8.11 -2.31
N HIS A 77 8.81 -9.12 -1.54
CA HIS A 77 8.92 -9.11 -0.08
C HIS A 77 10.38 -9.07 0.40
N CYS A 78 11.33 -9.59 -0.40
CA CYS A 78 12.76 -9.47 -0.09
C CYS A 78 13.19 -8.00 -0.10
N PHE A 79 12.73 -7.20 -1.07
CA PHE A 79 13.04 -5.79 -1.15
C PHE A 79 12.41 -4.98 -0.02
N TYR A 80 11.14 -5.29 0.34
CA TYR A 80 10.48 -4.65 1.48
C TYR A 80 11.20 -4.96 2.78
N GLY A 81 11.54 -6.23 2.99
CA GLY A 81 12.29 -6.67 4.16
C GLY A 81 13.60 -5.92 4.33
N LEU A 82 14.40 -5.81 3.26
CA LEU A 82 15.66 -5.07 3.30
C LEU A 82 15.47 -3.58 3.62
N SER A 83 14.48 -2.94 3.01
CA SER A 83 14.20 -1.50 3.18
C SER A 83 13.71 -1.15 4.58
N ILE A 84 13.05 -2.08 5.29
CA ILE A 84 12.43 -1.80 6.60
C ILE A 84 13.29 -2.26 7.79
N LEU A 85 14.42 -2.95 7.55
CA LEU A 85 15.24 -3.55 8.60
C LEU A 85 15.64 -2.57 9.70
N GLU A 86 16.04 -1.35 9.33
CA GLU A 86 16.42 -0.30 10.29
C GLU A 86 15.21 0.17 11.11
N LYS A 87 14.04 0.28 10.48
CA LYS A 87 12.81 0.72 11.14
C LYS A 87 12.31 -0.29 12.17
N TYR A 88 12.54 -1.57 11.93
CA TYR A 88 12.21 -2.67 12.85
C TYR A 88 13.34 -3.01 13.83
N ARG A 89 14.43 -2.25 13.82
CA ARG A 89 15.51 -2.43 14.80
C ARG A 89 15.01 -2.03 16.18
N GLY A 90 15.24 -2.91 17.15
CA GLY A 90 14.82 -2.67 18.54
C GLY A 90 13.36 -3.03 18.87
N THR A 91 12.58 -3.56 17.93
CA THR A 91 11.20 -4.00 18.19
C THR A 91 11.10 -5.34 18.97
N GLY A 92 12.24 -5.94 19.30
CA GLY A 92 12.34 -7.10 20.19
C GLY A 92 11.54 -8.31 19.69
N TRP A 93 10.70 -8.88 20.56
CA TRP A 93 9.90 -10.07 20.29
C TRP A 93 8.86 -9.89 19.16
N ALA A 94 8.42 -8.68 18.89
CA ALA A 94 7.46 -8.40 17.82
C ALA A 94 8.07 -8.53 16.43
N ARG A 95 9.40 -8.43 16.28
CA ARG A 95 10.10 -8.39 15.00
C ARG A 95 9.76 -9.56 14.06
N PRO A 96 9.72 -10.83 14.47
CA PRO A 96 9.36 -11.93 13.57
C PRO A 96 7.95 -11.77 12.98
N PHE A 97 6.98 -11.35 13.81
CA PHE A 97 5.61 -11.11 13.37
C PHE A 97 5.53 -9.91 12.41
N LEU A 98 6.26 -8.83 12.70
CA LEU A 98 6.32 -7.64 11.83
C LEU A 98 6.91 -7.96 10.45
N ILE A 99 7.91 -8.85 10.39
CA ILE A 99 8.50 -9.29 9.11
C ILE A 99 7.53 -10.21 8.37
N PHE A 100 6.90 -11.16 9.06
CA PHE A 100 5.90 -12.05 8.48
C PHE A 100 4.69 -11.28 7.92
N GLY A 101 4.19 -10.31 8.66
CA GLY A 101 3.02 -9.50 8.28
C GLY A 101 3.33 -8.35 7.32
N LEU A 102 4.52 -8.31 6.71
CA LEU A 102 4.92 -7.22 5.83
C LEU A 102 4.39 -7.44 4.40
N THR A 103 3.17 -6.99 4.16
CA THR A 103 2.55 -6.91 2.83
C THR A 103 2.87 -5.58 2.15
N ASP A 104 2.39 -5.40 0.91
CA ASP A 104 2.56 -4.15 0.14
C ASP A 104 1.95 -2.95 0.88
N GLU A 105 0.75 -3.11 1.41
CA GLU A 105 -0.01 -2.09 2.12
C GLU A 105 0.62 -1.79 3.48
N THR A 106 0.92 -2.83 4.26
CA THR A 106 1.59 -2.68 5.56
C THR A 106 2.97 -2.02 5.39
N PHE A 107 3.74 -2.40 4.35
CA PHE A 107 5.01 -1.75 4.02
C PHE A 107 4.81 -0.26 3.70
N SER A 108 3.78 0.07 2.90
CA SER A 108 3.47 1.46 2.56
C SER A 108 3.18 2.30 3.81
N LEU A 109 2.37 1.78 4.73
CA LEU A 109 2.07 2.46 6.00
C LEU A 109 3.31 2.61 6.88
N VAL A 110 4.00 1.51 7.14
CA VAL A 110 5.14 1.50 8.06
C VAL A 110 6.32 2.31 7.51
N SER A 111 6.54 2.34 6.19
CA SER A 111 7.62 3.13 5.60
C SER A 111 7.41 4.64 5.74
N THR A 112 6.15 5.09 5.68
CA THR A 112 5.79 6.51 5.67
C THR A 112 5.43 7.08 7.03
N LEU A 113 4.91 6.22 7.95
CA LEU A 113 4.43 6.67 9.24
C LEU A 113 5.49 6.53 10.34
N GLU A 114 5.51 7.51 11.24
CA GLU A 114 6.26 7.46 12.49
C GLU A 114 5.31 7.42 13.68
N PRO A 115 5.68 6.74 14.75
CA PRO A 115 4.84 6.69 15.95
C PRO A 115 4.69 8.10 16.55
N PRO A 116 3.48 8.50 16.97
CA PRO A 116 3.26 9.76 17.66
C PRO A 116 4.05 9.86 18.98
N ALA A 117 4.26 11.07 19.47
CA ALA A 117 4.95 11.30 20.72
C ALA A 117 4.29 10.52 21.87
N GLY A 118 5.11 9.81 22.65
CA GLY A 118 4.64 8.98 23.78
C GLY A 118 4.13 7.59 23.41
N VAL A 119 4.18 7.19 22.15
CA VAL A 119 3.83 5.84 21.70
C VAL A 119 5.10 5.07 21.35
N GLU A 120 5.26 3.88 21.94
CA GLU A 120 6.40 3.02 21.61
C GLU A 120 6.35 2.55 20.15
N ARG A 121 7.49 2.63 19.47
CA ARG A 121 7.64 2.23 18.06
C ARG A 121 7.21 0.78 17.83
N ARG A 122 7.63 -0.12 18.71
CA ARG A 122 7.25 -1.54 18.67
C ARG A 122 5.75 -1.71 18.64
N ASP A 123 5.05 -1.10 19.60
CA ASP A 123 3.63 -1.28 19.78
C ASP A 123 2.81 -0.61 18.67
N PHE A 124 3.29 0.51 18.14
CA PHE A 124 2.64 1.19 17.02
C PHE A 124 2.65 0.31 15.76
N TYR A 125 3.82 -0.19 15.36
CA TYR A 125 3.93 -1.05 14.18
C TYR A 125 3.29 -2.42 14.40
N PHE A 126 3.35 -2.97 15.61
CA PHE A 126 2.64 -4.21 15.95
C PHE A 126 1.13 -4.09 15.72
N TRP A 127 0.51 -2.99 16.17
CA TRP A 127 -0.92 -2.79 15.97
C TRP A 127 -1.29 -2.53 14.52
N ILE A 128 -0.48 -1.82 13.74
CA ILE A 128 -0.71 -1.67 12.29
C ILE A 128 -0.73 -3.07 11.64
N THR A 129 0.33 -3.85 11.82
CA THR A 129 0.45 -5.17 11.23
C THR A 129 -0.64 -6.13 11.68
N LEU A 130 -1.01 -6.11 12.97
CA LEU A 130 -2.05 -6.97 13.50
C LEU A 130 -3.44 -6.60 12.97
N LEU A 131 -3.76 -5.32 12.85
CA LEU A 131 -5.03 -4.86 12.29
C LEU A 131 -5.15 -5.28 10.83
N ASP A 132 -4.13 -5.03 10.02
CA ASP A 132 -4.10 -5.42 8.61
C ASP A 132 -4.27 -6.94 8.46
N TYR A 133 -3.57 -7.72 9.30
CA TYR A 133 -3.71 -9.17 9.34
C TYR A 133 -5.14 -9.62 9.65
N LEU A 134 -5.77 -9.02 10.66
CA LEU A 134 -7.15 -9.35 11.03
C LEU A 134 -8.16 -8.93 9.97
N TYR A 135 -7.93 -7.82 9.26
CA TYR A 135 -8.79 -7.38 8.16
C TYR A 135 -8.80 -8.39 7.02
N TRP A 136 -7.64 -8.90 6.65
CA TRP A 136 -7.53 -9.94 5.62
C TRP A 136 -8.21 -11.23 6.03
N LEU A 137 -7.93 -11.73 7.23
CA LEU A 137 -8.54 -12.94 7.75
C LEU A 137 -10.07 -12.84 7.82
N SER A 138 -10.59 -11.72 8.32
CA SER A 138 -12.04 -11.50 8.41
C SER A 138 -12.67 -11.44 7.02
N GLY A 139 -12.04 -10.76 6.06
CA GLY A 139 -12.48 -10.74 4.67
C GLY A 139 -12.54 -12.14 4.07
N SER A 140 -11.48 -12.93 4.23
CA SER A 140 -11.39 -14.32 3.74
C SER A 140 -12.48 -15.22 4.34
N ALA A 141 -12.71 -15.10 5.65
CA ALA A 141 -13.76 -15.86 6.34
C ALA A 141 -15.16 -15.46 5.86
N ILE A 142 -15.44 -14.16 5.83
CA ILE A 142 -16.73 -13.63 5.36
C ILE A 142 -16.99 -14.06 3.92
N GLY A 143 -15.98 -13.93 3.04
CA GLY A 143 -16.09 -14.32 1.63
C GLY A 143 -16.40 -15.80 1.45
N ASN A 144 -15.71 -16.69 2.19
CA ASN A 144 -15.97 -18.13 2.11
C ASN A 144 -17.38 -18.50 2.61
N LEU A 145 -17.86 -17.84 3.67
CA LEU A 145 -19.23 -18.03 4.14
C LEU A 145 -20.25 -17.52 3.13
N LEU A 146 -20.05 -16.34 2.56
CA LEU A 146 -20.92 -15.81 1.51
C LEU A 146 -20.96 -16.72 0.29
N GLY A 147 -19.81 -17.24 -0.14
CA GLY A 147 -19.71 -18.21 -1.23
C GLY A 147 -20.43 -19.54 -0.95
N SER A 148 -20.71 -19.87 0.34
CA SER A 148 -21.48 -21.06 0.70
C SER A 148 -22.99 -20.86 0.57
N VAL A 149 -23.47 -19.63 0.65
CA VAL A 149 -24.90 -19.28 0.61
C VAL A 149 -25.35 -18.91 -0.81
N LEU A 150 -24.47 -18.28 -1.56
CA LEU A 150 -24.77 -17.85 -2.93
C LEU A 150 -24.52 -19.01 -3.90
N PRO A 151 -25.48 -19.38 -4.74
CA PRO A 151 -25.29 -20.39 -5.78
C PRO A 151 -24.43 -19.80 -6.90
N PHE A 152 -23.10 -19.89 -6.75
CA PHE A 152 -22.20 -19.54 -7.84
C PHE A 152 -22.10 -20.73 -8.81
N ASP A 153 -22.45 -20.51 -10.06
CA ASP A 153 -22.19 -21.45 -11.13
C ASP A 153 -20.70 -21.44 -11.48
N SER A 154 -20.11 -22.62 -11.62
CA SER A 154 -18.70 -22.81 -11.99
C SER A 154 -18.32 -22.15 -13.32
N ALA A 155 -19.27 -21.91 -14.20
CA ALA A 155 -19.05 -21.19 -15.47
C ALA A 155 -18.62 -19.72 -15.29
N GLY A 156 -18.90 -19.11 -14.11
CA GLY A 156 -18.47 -17.74 -13.79
C GLY A 156 -17.08 -17.63 -13.15
N MET A 157 -16.43 -18.75 -12.82
CA MET A 157 -15.19 -18.74 -12.05
C MET A 157 -14.01 -18.17 -12.84
N ASP A 158 -13.89 -18.49 -14.12
CA ASP A 158 -12.86 -17.94 -15.01
C ASP A 158 -13.02 -16.43 -15.22
N PHE A 159 -14.28 -15.98 -15.28
CA PHE A 159 -14.59 -14.56 -15.35
C PHE A 159 -14.27 -13.84 -14.02
N ALA A 160 -14.59 -14.44 -12.88
CA ALA A 160 -14.31 -13.90 -11.57
C ALA A 160 -12.80 -13.74 -11.33
N LEU A 161 -11.98 -14.72 -11.74
CA LEU A 161 -10.52 -14.66 -11.72
C LEU A 161 -10.00 -13.52 -12.59
N THR A 162 -10.47 -13.42 -13.82
CA THR A 162 -10.06 -12.37 -14.75
C THR A 162 -10.47 -10.99 -14.23
N ALA A 163 -11.69 -10.84 -13.74
CA ALA A 163 -12.17 -9.59 -13.15
C ALA A 163 -11.33 -9.19 -11.92
N LEU A 164 -10.96 -10.16 -11.08
CA LEU A 164 -10.09 -9.93 -9.93
C LEU A 164 -8.71 -9.43 -10.34
N PHE A 165 -8.07 -10.07 -11.33
CA PHE A 165 -6.76 -9.59 -11.83
C PHE A 165 -6.86 -8.19 -12.43
N VAL A 166 -7.94 -7.87 -13.12
CA VAL A 166 -8.19 -6.52 -13.64
C VAL A 166 -8.34 -5.52 -12.48
N VAL A 167 -9.10 -5.86 -11.44
CA VAL A 167 -9.26 -4.99 -10.26
C VAL A 167 -7.93 -4.78 -9.55
N LEU A 168 -7.16 -5.85 -9.32
CA LEU A 168 -5.83 -5.75 -8.71
C LEU A 168 -4.88 -4.89 -9.55
N PHE A 169 -4.90 -5.06 -10.87
CA PHE A 169 -4.09 -4.25 -11.78
C PHE A 169 -4.48 -2.76 -11.75
N LEU A 170 -5.78 -2.46 -11.77
CA LEU A 170 -6.29 -1.11 -11.67
C LEU A 170 -5.96 -0.46 -10.32
N GLU A 171 -6.03 -1.22 -9.23
CA GLU A 171 -5.64 -0.77 -7.90
C GLU A 171 -4.15 -0.40 -7.84
N GLN A 172 -3.27 -1.23 -8.41
CA GLN A 172 -1.84 -0.95 -8.50
C GLN A 172 -1.54 0.30 -9.35
N LEU A 173 -2.28 0.49 -10.45
CA LEU A 173 -2.15 1.70 -11.27
C LEU A 173 -2.59 2.95 -10.50
N ARG A 174 -3.70 2.88 -9.74
CA ARG A 174 -4.16 3.98 -8.89
C ARG A 174 -3.14 4.34 -7.82
N GLN A 175 -2.60 3.37 -7.12
CA GLN A 175 -1.57 3.59 -6.10
C GLN A 175 -0.31 4.25 -6.70
N LYS A 176 0.12 3.80 -7.88
CA LYS A 176 1.24 4.41 -8.59
C LYS A 176 0.97 5.86 -9.01
N GLN A 177 -0.25 6.16 -9.45
CA GLN A 177 -0.65 7.53 -9.80
C GLN A 177 -0.69 8.44 -8.57
N GLN A 178 -1.26 7.99 -7.46
CA GLN A 178 -1.29 8.74 -6.21
C GLN A 178 0.11 9.03 -5.66
N LYS A 179 1.01 8.04 -5.72
CA LYS A 179 2.40 8.23 -5.32
C LYS A 179 3.13 9.24 -6.20
N ASN A 180 2.92 9.19 -7.51
CA ASN A 180 3.51 10.16 -8.46
C ASN A 180 2.95 11.57 -8.26
N GLN A 181 1.67 11.69 -7.94
CA GLN A 181 1.04 12.99 -7.68
C GLN A 181 1.54 13.60 -6.36
N LYS A 182 1.71 12.77 -5.33
CA LYS A 182 2.29 13.21 -4.05
C LYS A 182 3.74 13.68 -4.23
N ASN A 183 4.57 12.92 -4.93
CA ASN A 183 5.95 13.31 -5.21
C ASN A 183 6.01 14.64 -6.01
N ARG A 184 5.12 14.86 -6.96
CA ARG A 184 5.05 16.14 -7.70
C ARG A 184 4.70 17.33 -6.79
N ILE A 185 3.81 17.13 -5.82
CA ILE A 185 3.43 18.17 -4.86
C ILE A 185 4.61 18.49 -3.95
N ASP A 186 5.27 17.46 -3.42
CA ASP A 186 6.44 17.60 -2.56
C ASP A 186 7.62 18.28 -3.30
N ASP A 187 7.82 17.98 -4.60
CA ASP A 187 8.84 18.64 -5.44
C ASP A 187 8.51 20.11 -5.71
N THR A 188 7.24 20.45 -5.88
CA THR A 188 6.81 21.85 -6.08
C THR A 188 6.92 22.68 -4.79
N GLU A 189 6.70 22.07 -3.63
CA GLU A 189 6.80 22.73 -2.34
C GLU A 189 8.27 22.95 -1.91
N ASN A 190 9.16 22.05 -2.33
CA ASN A 190 10.60 22.11 -2.04
C ASN A 190 11.43 22.85 -3.10
N THR A 191 10.83 23.37 -4.18
CA THR A 191 11.57 24.19 -5.14
C THR A 191 11.74 25.60 -4.54
N PRO A 192 12.96 26.01 -4.14
CA PRO A 192 13.17 27.35 -3.67
C PRO A 192 12.80 28.31 -4.80
N VAL A 193 12.00 29.32 -4.48
CA VAL A 193 11.63 30.41 -5.40
C VAL A 193 12.91 31.19 -5.73
N GLN A 194 13.75 30.65 -6.61
CA GLN A 194 14.83 31.36 -7.27
C GLN A 194 14.24 32.17 -8.42
N GLY A 195 13.77 33.36 -8.13
CA GLY A 195 13.25 34.21 -9.18
C GLY A 195 12.67 35.56 -8.76
N ALA A 196 12.76 35.94 -7.48
CA ALA A 196 12.24 37.25 -7.04
C ALA A 196 13.35 38.21 -6.55
N ALA A 197 14.55 38.11 -7.09
CA ALA A 197 15.64 39.02 -6.76
C ALA A 197 16.50 39.41 -7.99
N ALA A 198 15.85 39.76 -9.09
CA ALA A 198 16.53 40.43 -10.20
C ALA A 198 15.53 41.36 -10.93
N GLY A 199 15.43 42.58 -10.46
CA GLY A 199 14.59 43.57 -11.15
C GLY A 199 14.23 44.81 -10.32
N VAL A 200 15.05 45.16 -9.34
CA VAL A 200 15.01 46.52 -8.81
C VAL A 200 15.91 47.37 -9.70
N TYR A 201 15.35 47.98 -10.75
CA TYR A 201 15.97 49.10 -11.43
C TYR A 201 15.97 50.28 -10.44
N PRO A 202 17.11 50.95 -10.17
CA PRO A 202 17.08 52.20 -9.43
C PRO A 202 16.40 53.24 -10.28
N ILE A 203 15.31 53.80 -9.80
CA ILE A 203 14.71 55.00 -10.31
C ILE A 203 15.75 56.11 -10.08
N SER A 204 16.44 56.57 -11.13
CA SER A 204 17.26 57.77 -11.08
C SER A 204 16.32 58.94 -10.83
N THR A 205 16.39 59.49 -9.64
CA THR A 205 15.87 60.82 -9.34
C THR A 205 16.73 61.82 -10.13
N GLY A 206 16.20 62.20 -11.30
CA GLY A 206 16.76 63.33 -12.05
C GLY A 206 16.57 64.60 -11.23
N GLU A 207 17.63 65.09 -10.67
CA GLU A 207 17.70 66.47 -10.20
C GLU A 207 17.49 67.38 -11.39
N ALA A 208 16.43 68.22 -11.31
CA ALA A 208 16.20 69.31 -12.19
C ALA A 208 17.22 70.42 -11.87
N GLU A 209 18.26 70.44 -12.67
CA GLU A 209 19.23 71.55 -12.64
C GLU A 209 18.57 72.79 -13.31
N LEU A 210 18.29 73.79 -12.50
CA LEU A 210 17.86 75.13 -12.88
C LEU A 210 19.00 75.81 -13.64
N VAL A 211 18.79 76.06 -14.93
CA VAL A 211 19.62 76.96 -15.72
C VAL A 211 19.12 78.40 -15.50
N PRO A 212 19.96 79.29 -15.04
CA PRO A 212 19.57 80.69 -14.92
C PRO A 212 19.60 81.37 -16.26
N ASP A 213 18.57 82.18 -16.47
CA ASP A 213 18.49 83.21 -17.53
C ASP A 213 19.67 84.18 -17.49
N GLY A 214 20.19 84.52 -18.64
CA GLY A 214 21.12 85.61 -18.72
C GLY A 214 21.73 85.91 -20.09
N TYR A 215 21.19 86.95 -20.73
CA TYR A 215 21.83 87.97 -21.56
C TYR A 215 22.12 87.77 -23.07
N HIS A 216 21.40 88.55 -23.80
CA HIS A 216 21.80 89.54 -24.82
C HIS A 216 22.70 89.15 -26.02
N ALA A 217 22.19 89.28 -27.19
CA ALA A 217 22.31 90.35 -28.20
C ALA A 217 21.63 89.91 -29.49
#